data_01de7f2f19399218ae35223d81a70291
#
_entry.id   01de7f2f19399218ae35223d81a70291
#
_cell.length_a   1.000
_cell.length_b   1.000
_cell.length_c   1.000
_cell.angle_alpha   90.00
_cell.angle_beta   90.00
_cell.angle_gamma   90.00
#
_symmetry.space_group_name_H-M   'P 1'
#
loop_
_entity.id
_entity.type
_entity.pdbx_description
1 polymer ?
#
loop_
_entity_poly.entity_id
_entity_poly.type
_entity_poly.pdbx_seq_one_letter_code
_entity_poly.pdbx_strand_id
1 'polypeptide(L)'
;HAGLDYEVLKKPVAIKDVGAITALDGTPTGGMDIEIPERFGTYRSDTNQDGTVDLKDDINPQAMGMTVTNAEFGLALAWDKASDRSWLALQASADEVALVGVSGITATAQRLSVTLNQVNGVSSGLEREQVLDLKAKGLQVATGYQSRINLALDGAQGELIRATGDFEVGVAGFVHARGSMGLEKSTAT
;
A
#
# COMPACT_ATOMS: atom_id res chain seq x y z
N HIS A 1 -10.41 12.71 11.59
CA HIS A 1 -9.43 11.86 12.24
C HIS A 1 -10.02 10.46 12.29
N ALA A 2 -9.80 9.66 11.29
CA ALA A 2 -9.80 8.23 11.45
C ALA A 2 -8.56 7.95 12.30
N GLY A 3 -8.76 7.74 13.62
CA GLY A 3 -7.68 7.48 14.52
C GLY A 3 -7.09 6.11 14.26
N LEU A 4 -6.11 6.08 13.43
CA LEU A 4 -5.01 5.18 13.70
C LEU A 4 -4.54 5.55 15.09
N ASP A 5 -4.75 4.64 16.04
CA ASP A 5 -4.32 4.88 17.40
C ASP A 5 -2.82 5.15 17.39
N TYR A 6 -2.47 6.41 17.50
CA TYR A 6 -1.10 6.90 17.45
C TYR A 6 -0.21 6.21 18.48
N GLU A 7 -0.78 5.68 19.54
CA GLU A 7 -0.08 4.93 20.58
C GLU A 7 0.44 3.59 20.07
N VAL A 8 -0.26 2.94 19.16
CA VAL A 8 0.18 1.67 18.53
C VAL A 8 1.35 1.91 17.59
N LEU A 9 1.39 3.09 16.96
CA LEU A 9 2.44 3.48 16.02
C LEU A 9 3.67 4.11 16.69
N LYS A 10 3.65 4.37 17.98
CA LYS A 10 4.82 4.89 18.71
C LYS A 10 6.00 3.91 18.80
N LYS A 11 5.81 2.65 18.49
CA LYS A 11 6.86 1.63 18.59
C LYS A 11 7.68 1.39 17.32
N PRO A 12 7.19 1.51 16.10
CA PRO A 12 8.05 1.47 14.93
C PRO A 12 8.55 2.89 14.62
N VAL A 13 9.79 3.16 14.95
CA VAL A 13 10.48 4.43 14.64
C VAL A 13 10.39 4.78 13.15
N ALA A 14 10.29 3.80 12.27
CA ALA A 14 10.19 3.97 10.83
C ALA A 14 8.96 4.73 10.34
N ILE A 15 7.81 4.62 11.02
CA ILE A 15 6.58 5.31 10.57
C ILE A 15 6.61 6.80 10.97
N LYS A 16 7.38 7.16 11.95
CA LYS A 16 7.52 8.54 12.39
C LYS A 16 8.27 9.41 11.38
N ASP A 17 9.17 8.81 10.65
CA ASP A 17 10.02 9.48 9.66
C ASP A 17 9.34 9.53 8.26
N VAL A 18 8.29 8.76 8.05
CA VAL A 18 7.41 8.79 6.87
C VAL A 18 6.37 9.92 6.97
N GLY A 19 6.66 10.96 7.69
CA GLY A 19 5.70 11.93 8.19
C GLY A 19 5.19 12.97 7.21
N ALA A 20 5.55 12.98 5.95
CA ALA A 20 4.99 13.93 5.00
C ALA A 20 4.46 13.20 3.77
N ILE A 21 3.16 13.22 3.61
CA ILE A 21 2.49 12.85 2.36
C ILE A 21 2.77 13.96 1.35
N THR A 22 4.01 14.01 0.92
CA THR A 22 4.47 14.94 -0.12
C THR A 22 5.22 14.15 -1.16
N ALA A 23 5.07 14.52 -2.42
CA ALA A 23 5.97 14.02 -3.46
C ALA A 23 7.42 14.35 -3.09
N LEU A 24 8.36 13.61 -3.67
CA LEU A 24 9.80 13.86 -3.55
C LEU A 24 10.21 15.30 -3.93
N ASP A 25 9.40 15.98 -4.73
CA ASP A 25 9.58 17.39 -5.11
C ASP A 25 8.90 18.38 -4.16
N GLY A 26 8.28 17.90 -3.08
CA GLY A 26 7.56 18.72 -2.11
C GLY A 26 6.12 19.06 -2.50
N THR A 27 5.60 18.57 -3.62
CA THR A 27 4.19 18.76 -3.98
C THR A 27 3.30 17.78 -3.22
N PRO A 28 2.15 18.21 -2.68
CA PRO A 28 1.19 17.30 -2.07
C PRO A 28 0.65 16.36 -3.15
N THR A 29 1.03 15.10 -3.06
CA THR A 29 0.40 14.02 -3.83
C THR A 29 -0.45 13.17 -2.90
N GLY A 30 -1.40 12.44 -3.44
CA GLY A 30 -2.16 11.49 -2.66
C GLY A 30 -1.35 10.25 -2.23
N GLY A 31 -0.16 10.10 -2.79
CA GLY A 31 0.71 8.97 -2.53
C GLY A 31 1.64 9.17 -1.35
N MET A 32 2.15 8.08 -0.84
CA MET A 32 3.11 8.01 0.25
C MET A 32 4.33 7.23 -0.23
N ASP A 33 5.51 7.80 -0.02
CA ASP A 33 6.76 7.06 -0.18
C ASP A 33 7.09 6.36 1.13
N ILE A 34 7.31 5.05 1.06
CA ILE A 34 7.64 4.22 2.22
C ILE A 34 9.04 3.65 2.01
N GLU A 35 9.92 3.97 2.93
CA GLU A 35 11.26 3.40 3.01
C GLU A 35 11.31 2.49 4.24
N ILE A 36 11.51 1.20 4.02
CA ILE A 36 11.61 0.21 5.10
C ILE A 36 13.08 -0.19 5.24
N PRO A 37 13.81 0.44 6.17
CA PRO A 37 15.20 0.09 6.41
C PRO A 37 15.29 -1.24 7.15
N GLU A 38 16.23 -2.05 6.74
CA GLU A 38 16.60 -3.25 7.44
C GLU A 38 17.77 -3.04 8.43
N ARG A 39 18.14 -4.09 9.11
CA ARG A 39 19.08 -4.21 10.23
C ARG A 39 20.46 -3.52 10.09
N PHE A 40 20.81 -2.99 8.92
CA PHE A 40 22.14 -2.47 8.61
C PHE A 40 22.23 -0.95 8.45
N GLY A 41 21.26 -0.21 8.98
CA GLY A 41 21.27 1.24 8.97
C GLY A 41 20.01 1.86 8.38
N THR A 42 19.94 3.16 8.37
CA THR A 42 18.89 3.90 7.73
C THR A 42 19.04 3.83 6.21
N TYR A 43 17.92 3.87 5.49
CA TYR A 43 17.93 3.89 4.03
C TYR A 43 18.63 5.14 3.46
N ARG A 44 18.52 6.26 4.17
CA ARG A 44 19.22 7.50 3.85
C ARG A 44 20.26 7.85 4.92
N SER A 45 21.25 8.60 4.51
CA SER A 45 22.30 9.14 5.39
C SER A 45 22.14 10.65 5.45
N ASP A 46 22.22 11.26 6.63
CA ASP A 46 22.19 12.72 6.81
C ASP A 46 23.37 13.35 6.06
N THR A 47 23.20 13.60 4.77
CA THR A 47 24.23 14.14 3.89
C THR A 47 24.27 15.66 3.91
N ASN A 48 23.16 16.29 4.23
CA ASN A 48 23.07 17.73 4.36
C ASN A 48 23.45 18.24 5.76
N GLN A 49 23.65 17.31 6.74
CA GLN A 49 24.07 17.56 8.12
C GLN A 49 23.13 18.51 8.89
N ASP A 50 21.84 18.46 8.60
CA ASP A 50 20.86 19.26 9.34
C ASP A 50 20.36 18.56 10.63
N GLY A 51 20.83 17.33 10.87
CA GLY A 51 20.49 16.51 12.04
C GLY A 51 19.19 15.73 11.87
N THR A 52 18.61 15.72 10.67
CA THR A 52 17.38 14.99 10.35
C THR A 52 17.61 14.15 9.11
N VAL A 53 17.33 12.86 9.16
CA VAL A 53 17.36 12.01 7.97
C VAL A 53 15.99 12.09 7.30
N ASP A 54 15.94 12.69 6.10
CA ASP A 54 14.71 12.86 5.33
C ASP A 54 14.91 12.65 3.82
N LEU A 55 13.89 12.94 3.02
CA LEU A 55 13.94 12.73 1.56
C LEU A 55 14.91 13.65 0.81
N LYS A 56 15.49 14.65 1.46
CA LYS A 56 16.51 15.53 0.88
C LYS A 56 17.92 14.94 0.98
N ASP A 57 18.05 13.88 1.76
CA ASP A 57 19.31 13.19 1.95
C ASP A 57 19.56 12.12 0.89
N ASP A 58 20.82 11.81 0.66
CA ASP A 58 21.20 10.77 -0.26
C ASP A 58 20.89 9.38 0.27
N ILE A 59 20.57 8.48 -0.65
CA ILE A 59 20.40 7.06 -0.34
C ILE A 59 21.73 6.51 0.18
N ASN A 60 21.68 5.85 1.33
CA ASN A 60 22.82 5.14 1.87
C ASN A 60 23.17 3.95 0.94
N PRO A 61 24.36 3.94 0.31
CA PRO A 61 24.72 2.89 -0.63
C PRO A 61 24.88 1.50 0.00
N GLN A 62 24.89 1.42 1.32
CA GLN A 62 24.99 0.17 2.09
C GLN A 62 23.63 -0.26 2.66
N ALA A 63 22.59 0.54 2.48
CA ALA A 63 21.28 0.17 2.97
C ALA A 63 20.72 -1.02 2.20
N MET A 64 20.11 -1.93 2.93
CA MET A 64 19.33 -3.04 2.37
C MET A 64 17.89 -2.87 2.81
N GLY A 65 16.96 -3.09 1.92
CA GLY A 65 15.56 -2.95 2.28
C GLY A 65 14.62 -2.98 1.08
N MET A 66 13.46 -2.40 1.27
CA MET A 66 12.43 -2.28 0.25
C MET A 66 11.95 -0.83 0.22
N THR A 67 11.81 -0.29 -0.98
CA THR A 67 11.19 1.01 -1.21
C THR A 67 9.81 0.84 -1.84
N VAL A 68 8.91 1.73 -1.47
CA VAL A 68 7.59 1.85 -2.10
C VAL A 68 7.40 3.31 -2.48
N THR A 69 7.17 3.54 -3.75
CA THR A 69 7.04 4.89 -4.32
C THR A 69 5.60 5.17 -4.68
N ASN A 70 5.13 6.36 -4.32
CA ASN A 70 3.79 6.88 -4.60
C ASN A 70 2.69 5.90 -4.19
N ALA A 71 2.77 5.37 -2.96
CA ALA A 71 1.75 4.51 -2.41
C ALA A 71 0.51 5.31 -2.01
N GLU A 72 -0.64 4.90 -2.51
CA GLU A 72 -1.93 5.47 -2.16
C GLU A 72 -2.89 4.35 -1.75
N PHE A 73 -3.64 4.55 -0.68
CA PHE A 73 -4.65 3.58 -0.29
C PHE A 73 -5.87 4.24 0.37
N GLY A 74 -7.02 3.65 0.16
CA GLY A 74 -8.26 3.96 0.86
C GLY A 74 -8.78 2.70 1.54
N LEU A 75 -9.08 2.81 2.83
CA LEU A 75 -9.62 1.74 3.66
C LEU A 75 -10.94 2.18 4.26
N ALA A 76 -11.96 1.35 4.11
CA ALA A 76 -13.23 1.49 4.80
C ALA A 76 -13.50 0.24 5.64
N LEU A 77 -13.81 0.47 6.91
CA LEU A 77 -14.27 -0.54 7.85
C LEU A 77 -15.67 -0.16 8.29
N ALA A 78 -16.59 -1.09 8.20
CA ALA A 78 -17.96 -0.92 8.67
C ALA A 78 -18.39 -2.12 9.49
N TRP A 79 -19.29 -1.91 10.44
CA TRP A 79 -19.87 -2.99 11.22
C TRP A 79 -21.34 -2.67 11.57
N ASP A 80 -22.12 -3.72 11.62
CA ASP A 80 -23.49 -3.67 12.09
C ASP A 80 -23.63 -4.48 13.39
N LYS A 81 -23.85 -3.77 14.48
CA LYS A 81 -23.98 -4.37 15.82
C LYS A 81 -25.22 -5.27 15.95
N ALA A 82 -26.24 -5.03 15.16
CA ALA A 82 -27.50 -5.80 15.25
C ALA A 82 -27.36 -7.18 14.62
N SER A 83 -26.52 -7.32 13.61
CA SER A 83 -26.31 -8.57 12.87
C SER A 83 -24.94 -9.20 13.08
N ASP A 84 -24.07 -8.62 13.90
CA ASP A 84 -22.68 -9.03 14.13
C ASP A 84 -21.86 -9.13 12.81
N ARG A 85 -22.22 -8.30 11.84
CA ARG A 85 -21.54 -8.25 10.54
C ARG A 85 -20.52 -7.13 10.50
N SER A 86 -19.43 -7.41 9.79
CA SER A 86 -18.44 -6.40 9.50
C SER A 86 -17.96 -6.47 8.04
N TRP A 87 -17.57 -5.35 7.51
CA TRP A 87 -17.08 -5.20 6.14
C TRP A 87 -15.71 -4.56 6.13
N LEU A 88 -14.87 -5.06 5.22
CA LEU A 88 -13.57 -4.52 4.91
C LEU A 88 -13.52 -4.20 3.41
N ALA A 89 -13.29 -2.95 3.09
CA ALA A 89 -13.09 -2.47 1.73
C ALA A 89 -11.76 -1.73 1.63
N LEU A 90 -10.88 -2.17 0.72
CA LEU A 90 -9.58 -1.56 0.48
C LEU A 90 -9.36 -1.41 -1.02
N GLN A 91 -8.86 -0.26 -1.42
CA GLN A 91 -8.17 -0.06 -2.69
C GLN A 91 -6.83 0.59 -2.40
N ALA A 92 -5.77 0.01 -2.95
CA ALA A 92 -4.41 0.51 -2.80
C ALA A 92 -3.68 0.44 -4.14
N SER A 93 -2.77 1.36 -4.35
CA SER A 93 -1.86 1.37 -5.49
C SER A 93 -0.47 1.85 -5.08
N ALA A 94 0.52 1.47 -5.87
CA ALA A 94 1.86 2.02 -5.79
C ALA A 94 2.48 2.05 -7.19
N ASP A 95 3.25 3.07 -7.48
CA ASP A 95 3.94 3.18 -8.77
C ASP A 95 5.05 2.15 -8.86
N GLU A 96 5.81 2.00 -7.79
CA GLU A 96 6.91 1.04 -7.73
C GLU A 96 7.12 0.49 -6.31
N VAL A 97 7.48 -0.77 -6.25
CA VAL A 97 8.10 -1.43 -5.10
C VAL A 97 9.41 -2.02 -5.56
N ALA A 98 10.52 -1.68 -4.91
CA ALA A 98 11.85 -2.15 -5.29
C ALA A 98 12.61 -2.73 -4.09
N LEU A 99 13.30 -3.85 -4.32
CA LEU A 99 14.31 -4.36 -3.41
C LEU A 99 15.62 -3.61 -3.66
N VAL A 100 16.20 -3.06 -2.60
CA VAL A 100 17.44 -2.29 -2.69
C VAL A 100 18.53 -2.88 -1.79
N GLY A 101 19.78 -2.67 -2.20
CA GLY A 101 20.95 -3.04 -1.41
C GLY A 101 21.30 -4.52 -1.37
N VAL A 102 20.58 -5.39 -2.07
CA VAL A 102 20.90 -6.83 -2.15
C VAL A 102 21.82 -7.08 -3.33
N SER A 103 23.09 -7.36 -3.05
CA SER A 103 24.08 -7.60 -4.10
C SER A 103 23.70 -8.78 -4.98
N GLY A 104 23.74 -8.57 -6.30
CA GLY A 104 23.43 -9.60 -7.29
C GLY A 104 21.95 -9.90 -7.46
N ILE A 105 21.07 -9.22 -6.76
CA ILE A 105 19.62 -9.37 -6.94
C ILE A 105 19.02 -8.00 -7.23
N THR A 106 18.25 -7.91 -8.29
CA THR A 106 17.34 -6.81 -8.58
C THR A 106 15.91 -7.35 -8.58
N ALA A 107 15.01 -6.69 -7.89
CA ALA A 107 13.60 -7.04 -7.91
C ALA A 107 12.79 -5.75 -7.82
N THR A 108 11.99 -5.52 -8.82
CA THR A 108 11.06 -4.39 -8.87
C THR A 108 9.66 -4.87 -9.24
N ALA A 109 8.66 -4.22 -8.69
CA ALA A 109 7.28 -4.37 -9.12
C ALA A 109 6.69 -2.98 -9.36
N GLN A 110 6.00 -2.81 -10.48
CA GLN A 110 5.48 -1.52 -10.93
C GLN A 110 3.98 -1.59 -11.19
N ARG A 111 3.33 -0.44 -11.13
CA ARG A 111 1.89 -0.30 -11.36
C ARG A 111 1.08 -1.26 -10.51
N LEU A 112 1.48 -1.38 -9.25
CA LEU A 112 0.79 -2.25 -8.30
C LEU A 112 -0.60 -1.73 -7.99
N SER A 113 -1.56 -2.63 -7.96
CA SER A 113 -2.93 -2.35 -7.52
C SER A 113 -3.45 -3.51 -6.68
N VAL A 114 -4.07 -3.18 -5.55
CA VAL A 114 -4.70 -4.15 -4.65
C VAL A 114 -6.13 -3.71 -4.38
N THR A 115 -7.05 -4.65 -4.48
CA THR A 115 -8.47 -4.43 -4.16
C THR A 115 -8.95 -5.54 -3.25
N LEU A 116 -9.58 -5.15 -2.15
CA LEU A 116 -10.26 -6.07 -1.23
C LEU A 116 -11.69 -5.60 -1.03
N ASN A 117 -12.63 -6.55 -1.02
CA ASN A 117 -14.00 -6.34 -0.60
C ASN A 117 -14.45 -7.62 0.12
N GLN A 118 -14.60 -7.53 1.42
CA GLN A 118 -14.87 -8.69 2.26
C GLN A 118 -15.97 -8.39 3.27
N VAL A 119 -16.70 -9.43 3.64
CA VAL A 119 -17.70 -9.41 4.70
C VAL A 119 -17.45 -10.57 5.68
N ASN A 120 -17.64 -10.29 6.96
CA ASN A 120 -17.58 -11.29 8.03
C ASN A 120 -18.92 -11.32 8.77
N GLY A 121 -19.22 -12.43 9.44
CA GLY A 121 -20.44 -12.60 10.21
C GLY A 121 -21.64 -13.01 9.36
N VAL A 122 -21.41 -13.57 8.17
CA VAL A 122 -22.45 -14.12 7.30
C VAL A 122 -22.31 -15.64 7.20
N SER A 123 -23.42 -16.33 6.87
CA SER A 123 -23.38 -17.75 6.58
C SER A 123 -22.64 -18.01 5.28
N SER A 124 -21.83 -19.06 5.26
CA SER A 124 -21.08 -19.47 4.07
C SER A 124 -22.00 -19.63 2.87
N GLY A 125 -21.59 -19.06 1.74
CA GLY A 125 -22.34 -19.06 0.49
C GLY A 125 -23.24 -17.83 0.27
N LEU A 126 -23.33 -16.93 1.28
CA LEU A 126 -24.09 -15.68 1.17
C LEU A 126 -23.17 -14.43 1.09
N GLU A 127 -21.88 -14.63 1.16
CA GLU A 127 -20.86 -13.54 1.20
C GLU A 127 -20.94 -12.67 -0.05
N ARG A 128 -21.25 -13.28 -1.17
CA ARG A 128 -21.38 -12.60 -2.46
C ARG A 128 -22.43 -11.49 -2.47
N GLU A 129 -23.56 -11.72 -1.83
CA GLU A 129 -24.70 -10.79 -1.85
C GLU A 129 -24.62 -9.74 -0.74
N GLN A 130 -23.61 -9.81 0.10
CA GLN A 130 -23.55 -9.01 1.31
C GLN A 130 -22.29 -8.13 1.44
N VAL A 131 -21.43 -8.15 0.44
CA VAL A 131 -20.25 -7.23 0.39
C VAL A 131 -20.70 -5.80 0.11
N LEU A 132 -19.80 -4.86 0.30
CA LEU A 132 -20.07 -3.47 -0.03
C LEU A 132 -20.20 -3.29 -1.54
N ASP A 133 -21.29 -2.65 -1.98
CA ASP A 133 -21.44 -2.18 -3.35
C ASP A 133 -21.28 -0.67 -3.40
N LEU A 134 -20.13 -0.22 -3.86
CA LEU A 134 -19.74 1.17 -3.99
C LEU A 134 -19.62 1.61 -5.45
N LYS A 135 -20.06 0.78 -6.39
CA LYS A 135 -19.92 1.03 -7.85
C LYS A 135 -20.60 2.31 -8.31
N ALA A 136 -21.82 2.56 -7.82
CA ALA A 136 -22.66 3.64 -8.34
C ALA A 136 -22.25 5.04 -7.86
N LYS A 137 -21.77 5.16 -6.62
CA LYS A 137 -21.43 6.45 -5.99
C LYS A 137 -19.99 6.55 -5.52
N GLY A 138 -19.35 5.42 -5.27
CA GLY A 138 -18.08 5.37 -4.60
C GLY A 138 -18.13 5.84 -3.15
N LEU A 139 -17.03 5.64 -2.44
CA LEU A 139 -16.79 6.21 -1.12
C LEU A 139 -15.49 7.01 -1.18
N GLN A 140 -15.59 8.31 -0.95
CA GLN A 140 -14.43 9.19 -0.92
C GLN A 140 -13.70 9.06 0.41
N VAL A 141 -12.48 8.56 0.39
CA VAL A 141 -11.60 8.47 1.55
C VAL A 141 -10.50 9.51 1.40
N ALA A 142 -10.35 10.38 2.39
CA ALA A 142 -9.26 11.36 2.40
C ALA A 142 -7.92 10.64 2.65
N THR A 143 -6.97 10.80 1.75
CA THR A 143 -5.64 10.18 1.83
C THR A 143 -4.55 11.18 2.21
N GLY A 144 -4.85 12.48 2.17
CA GLY A 144 -3.93 13.54 2.54
C GLY A 144 -4.55 14.93 2.41
N TYR A 145 -3.71 15.96 2.46
CA TYR A 145 -4.16 17.33 2.26
C TYR A 145 -4.63 17.51 0.81
N GLN A 146 -5.91 17.79 0.63
CA GLN A 146 -6.59 17.92 -0.66
C GLN A 146 -6.56 16.66 -1.56
N SER A 147 -6.13 15.53 -1.04
CA SER A 147 -6.10 14.27 -1.76
C SER A 147 -7.17 13.32 -1.24
N ARG A 148 -7.76 12.55 -2.17
CA ARG A 148 -8.81 11.57 -1.87
C ARG A 148 -8.73 10.42 -2.85
N ILE A 149 -8.92 9.21 -2.35
CA ILE A 149 -9.17 8.04 -3.18
C ILE A 149 -10.67 7.73 -3.19
N ASN A 150 -11.16 7.32 -4.33
CA ASN A 150 -12.56 6.91 -4.49
C ASN A 150 -12.62 5.37 -4.48
N LEU A 151 -13.11 4.79 -3.40
CA LEU A 151 -13.41 3.37 -3.36
C LEU A 151 -14.64 3.09 -4.22
N ALA A 152 -14.44 2.41 -5.35
CA ALA A 152 -15.48 2.11 -6.33
C ALA A 152 -15.58 0.59 -6.56
N LEU A 153 -15.98 -0.13 -5.51
CA LEU A 153 -16.06 -1.58 -5.49
C LEU A 153 -17.40 -2.06 -6.06
N ASP A 154 -17.33 -3.00 -6.98
CA ASP A 154 -18.51 -3.62 -7.58
C ASP A 154 -18.98 -4.81 -6.72
N GLY A 155 -20.09 -4.64 -6.00
CA GLY A 155 -20.69 -5.68 -5.16
C GLY A 155 -21.09 -6.94 -5.92
N ALA A 156 -21.35 -6.84 -7.25
CA ALA A 156 -21.66 -8.00 -8.07
C ALA A 156 -20.49 -9.00 -8.19
N GLN A 157 -19.27 -8.60 -7.87
CA GLN A 157 -18.10 -9.48 -7.81
C GLN A 157 -18.06 -10.33 -6.53
N GLY A 158 -18.93 -10.07 -5.57
CA GLY A 158 -18.93 -10.74 -4.28
C GLY A 158 -17.68 -10.40 -3.46
N GLU A 159 -17.28 -11.31 -2.58
CA GLU A 159 -15.99 -11.17 -1.91
C GLU A 159 -14.86 -11.19 -2.94
N LEU A 160 -13.98 -10.19 -2.84
CA LEU A 160 -12.92 -9.99 -3.80
C LEU A 160 -11.59 -9.76 -3.08
N ILE A 161 -10.57 -10.49 -3.53
CA ILE A 161 -9.15 -10.18 -3.31
C ILE A 161 -8.53 -10.14 -4.69
N ARG A 162 -8.05 -8.98 -5.11
CA ARG A 162 -7.38 -8.81 -6.40
C ARG A 162 -6.07 -8.06 -6.19
N ALA A 163 -5.02 -8.55 -6.81
CA ALA A 163 -3.73 -7.85 -6.89
C ALA A 163 -3.19 -7.96 -8.32
N THR A 164 -2.72 -6.86 -8.87
CA THR A 164 -2.12 -6.80 -10.21
C THR A 164 -0.87 -5.95 -10.20
N GLY A 165 0.03 -6.19 -11.14
CA GLY A 165 1.23 -5.39 -11.32
C GLY A 165 2.16 -6.00 -12.35
N ASP A 166 3.25 -5.30 -12.61
CA ASP A 166 4.34 -5.79 -13.44
C ASP A 166 5.55 -6.04 -12.56
N PHE A 167 6.34 -7.03 -12.91
CA PHE A 167 7.55 -7.37 -12.17
C PHE A 167 8.77 -7.47 -13.09
N GLU A 168 9.90 -7.18 -12.51
CA GLU A 168 11.20 -7.43 -13.09
C GLU A 168 12.13 -7.99 -12.01
N VAL A 169 12.77 -9.12 -12.29
CA VAL A 169 13.70 -9.79 -11.37
C VAL A 169 14.97 -10.15 -12.13
N GLY A 170 16.10 -9.77 -11.57
CA GLY A 170 17.41 -10.16 -12.04
C GLY A 170 18.20 -10.85 -10.94
N VAL A 171 18.93 -11.91 -11.29
CA VAL A 171 19.78 -12.65 -10.35
C VAL A 171 21.17 -12.81 -10.93
N ALA A 172 22.15 -12.18 -10.32
CA ALA A 172 23.59 -12.30 -10.56
C ALA A 172 23.99 -12.17 -12.05
N GLY A 173 23.18 -11.49 -12.85
CA GLY A 173 23.39 -11.37 -14.31
C GLY A 173 23.10 -12.64 -15.13
N PHE A 174 22.69 -13.73 -14.49
CA PHE A 174 22.38 -14.99 -15.19
C PHE A 174 20.89 -15.15 -15.50
N VAL A 175 20.04 -14.62 -14.66
CA VAL A 175 18.59 -14.72 -14.81
C VAL A 175 18.03 -13.32 -14.89
N HIS A 176 17.19 -13.08 -15.87
CA HIS A 176 16.39 -11.88 -15.99
C HIS A 176 14.99 -12.29 -16.40
N ALA A 177 14.00 -11.94 -15.60
CA ALA A 177 12.60 -12.21 -15.87
C ALA A 177 11.80 -10.91 -15.68
N ARG A 178 10.90 -10.66 -16.61
CA ARG A 178 9.94 -9.55 -16.52
C ARG A 178 8.60 -9.99 -17.06
N GLY A 179 7.54 -9.44 -16.50
CA GLY A 179 6.19 -9.78 -16.93
C GLY A 179 5.14 -9.06 -16.11
N SER A 180 3.89 -9.34 -16.39
CA SER A 180 2.76 -8.89 -15.59
C SER A 180 2.28 -10.04 -14.72
N MET A 181 1.77 -9.71 -13.54
CA MET A 181 1.15 -10.66 -12.63
C MET A 181 -0.26 -10.21 -12.28
N GLY A 182 -1.11 -11.19 -12.06
CA GLY A 182 -2.46 -10.98 -11.54
C GLY A 182 -2.82 -12.11 -10.59
N LEU A 183 -3.36 -11.76 -9.46
CA LEU A 183 -3.98 -12.67 -8.51
C LEU A 183 -5.42 -12.21 -8.30
N GLU A 184 -6.36 -13.12 -8.42
CA GLU A 184 -7.74 -12.88 -8.09
C GLU A 184 -8.34 -14.06 -7.35
N LYS A 185 -9.05 -13.75 -6.28
CA LYS A 185 -9.98 -14.65 -5.61
C LYS A 185 -11.30 -13.90 -5.47
N SER A 186 -12.37 -14.45 -6.01
CA SER A 186 -13.72 -13.90 -5.88
C SER A 186 -14.72 -14.99 -5.57
N THR A 187 -15.87 -14.60 -5.03
CA THR A 187 -17.04 -15.50 -4.82
C THR A 187 -18.08 -15.34 -5.93
N ALA A 188 -17.85 -14.45 -6.89
CA ALA A 188 -18.68 -14.35 -8.07
C ALA A 188 -18.53 -15.59 -8.96
N THR A 189 -19.62 -16.03 -9.54
CA THR A 189 -19.68 -17.12 -10.55
C THR A 189 -19.91 -16.52 -11.92
#